data_3d3077e67d23e4d6ec49790278b462ad
#
_entry.id   3d3077e67d23e4d6ec49790278b462ad
#
_cell.length_a   1.000
_cell.length_b   1.000
_cell.length_c   1.000
_cell.angle_alpha   90.00
_cell.angle_beta   90.00
_cell.angle_gamma   90.00
#
_symmetry.space_group_name_H-M   'P 1'
#
loop_
_entity.id
_entity.type
_entity.pdbx_description
1 polymer ?
#
loop_
_entity_poly.entity_id
_entity_poly.type
_entity_poly.pdbx_seq_one_letter_code
_entity_poly.pdbx_strand_id
1 'polypeptide(L)'
;MPGVPNLPAIVAAAASLRAVRATREVEAVRHAALIDRIRSSVARTVPDVEVLGDPVTRLPHIVTFSCLYVDGEALLTALDRRGFAVSSGSSCTSSTLEPSHVLVAMGALTSGNVRVSLHHASTESEVTAFLAVLPEVVAEVRAELGATDL
;
A
#
# COMPACT_ATOMS: atom_id res chain seq x y z
N MET A 1 -1.91 13.82 -38.82
CA MET A 1 -1.30 12.55 -39.26
C MET A 1 -0.83 11.82 -38.02
N PRO A 2 -1.13 10.53 -37.81
CA PRO A 2 -0.49 9.77 -36.74
C PRO A 2 1.01 9.70 -37.03
N GLY A 3 1.83 10.02 -36.01
CA GLY A 3 3.30 9.98 -36.12
C GLY A 3 3.82 8.56 -36.34
N VAL A 4 5.11 8.46 -36.65
CA VAL A 4 5.80 7.16 -36.75
C VAL A 4 5.82 6.49 -35.37
N PRO A 5 5.41 5.20 -35.26
CA PRO A 5 5.47 4.48 -33.99
C PRO A 5 6.88 4.45 -33.41
N ASN A 6 7.01 4.64 -32.09
CA ASN A 6 8.29 4.48 -31.40
C ASN A 6 8.64 2.97 -31.28
N LEU A 7 9.22 2.42 -32.35
CA LEU A 7 9.58 0.99 -32.40
C LEU A 7 10.50 0.53 -31.27
N PRO A 8 11.54 1.30 -30.87
CA PRO A 8 12.35 0.92 -29.71
C PRO A 8 11.54 0.76 -28.43
N ALA A 9 10.62 1.67 -28.14
CA ALA A 9 9.76 1.58 -26.95
C ALA A 9 8.81 0.36 -27.02
N ILE A 10 8.26 0.05 -28.19
CA ILE A 10 7.40 -1.13 -28.39
C ILE A 10 8.19 -2.42 -28.15
N VAL A 11 9.40 -2.53 -28.69
CA VAL A 11 10.25 -3.69 -28.51
C VAL A 11 10.67 -3.85 -27.06
N ALA A 12 11.06 -2.76 -26.39
CA ALA A 12 11.40 -2.74 -24.97
C ALA A 12 10.22 -3.19 -24.09
N ALA A 13 9.02 -2.67 -24.35
CA ALA A 13 7.81 -3.08 -23.63
C ALA A 13 7.50 -4.57 -23.82
N ALA A 14 7.64 -5.09 -25.04
CA ALA A 14 7.42 -6.51 -25.32
C ALA A 14 8.47 -7.40 -24.62
N ALA A 15 9.73 -6.98 -24.56
CA ALA A 15 10.79 -7.68 -23.83
C ALA A 15 10.53 -7.69 -22.31
N SER A 16 10.16 -6.53 -21.75
CA SER A 16 9.79 -6.40 -20.34
C SER A 16 8.58 -7.29 -19.99
N LEU A 17 7.55 -7.29 -20.80
CA LEU A 17 6.37 -8.13 -20.57
C LEU A 17 6.73 -9.63 -20.59
N ARG A 18 7.60 -10.06 -21.49
CA ARG A 18 8.08 -11.45 -21.50
C ARG A 18 8.83 -11.82 -20.23
N ALA A 19 9.72 -10.94 -19.77
CA ALA A 19 10.47 -11.16 -18.53
C ALA A 19 9.53 -11.28 -17.31
N VAL A 20 8.59 -10.36 -17.16
CA VAL A 20 7.59 -10.39 -16.08
C VAL A 20 6.74 -11.66 -16.12
N ARG A 21 6.30 -12.07 -17.32
CA ARG A 21 5.49 -13.31 -17.47
C ARG A 21 6.28 -14.56 -17.07
N ALA A 22 7.59 -14.60 -17.31
CA ALA A 22 8.42 -15.75 -16.99
C ALA A 22 8.55 -16.00 -15.47
N THR A 23 8.47 -14.93 -14.66
CA THR A 23 8.63 -15.01 -13.19
C THR A 23 7.33 -14.87 -12.41
N ARG A 24 6.23 -14.52 -13.08
CA ARG A 24 4.97 -14.11 -12.47
C ARG A 24 4.44 -15.07 -11.40
N GLU A 25 4.47 -16.36 -11.66
CA GLU A 25 3.88 -17.34 -10.74
C GLU A 25 4.73 -17.51 -9.48
N VAL A 26 6.03 -17.55 -9.61
CA VAL A 26 6.98 -17.63 -8.48
C VAL A 26 6.89 -16.36 -7.63
N GLU A 27 6.89 -15.19 -8.28
CA GLU A 27 6.74 -13.91 -7.62
C GLU A 27 5.37 -13.76 -6.93
N ALA A 28 4.29 -14.26 -7.53
CA ALA A 28 2.97 -14.21 -6.92
C ALA A 28 2.92 -14.99 -5.60
N VAL A 29 3.51 -16.18 -5.54
CA VAL A 29 3.58 -16.98 -4.30
C VAL A 29 4.40 -16.25 -3.23
N ARG A 30 5.57 -15.72 -3.60
CA ARG A 30 6.44 -14.97 -2.69
C ARG A 30 5.75 -13.73 -2.14
N HIS A 31 5.15 -12.93 -3.03
CA HIS A 31 4.43 -11.72 -2.63
C HIS A 31 3.22 -12.03 -1.75
N ALA A 32 2.45 -13.07 -2.08
CA ALA A 32 1.31 -13.47 -1.27
C ALA A 32 1.72 -13.75 0.18
N ALA A 33 2.81 -14.48 0.39
CA ALA A 33 3.33 -14.77 1.73
C ALA A 33 3.73 -13.50 2.50
N LEU A 34 4.40 -12.55 1.83
CA LEU A 34 4.78 -11.26 2.43
C LEU A 34 3.56 -10.40 2.75
N ILE A 35 2.59 -10.35 1.85
CA ILE A 35 1.33 -9.61 2.06
C ILE A 35 0.50 -10.22 3.18
N ASP A 36 0.41 -11.55 3.29
CA ASP A 36 -0.27 -12.21 4.40
C ASP A 36 0.37 -11.88 5.75
N ARG A 37 1.70 -11.82 5.77
CA ARG A 37 2.44 -11.38 6.94
C ARG A 37 2.14 -9.92 7.30
N ILE A 38 2.07 -9.01 6.31
CA ILE A 38 1.69 -7.62 6.55
C ILE A 38 0.25 -7.56 7.10
N ARG A 39 -0.71 -8.19 6.43
CA ARG A 39 -2.12 -8.20 6.85
C ARG A 39 -2.29 -8.67 8.30
N SER A 40 -1.71 -9.83 8.62
CA SER A 40 -1.82 -10.42 9.96
C SER A 40 -1.09 -9.61 11.03
N SER A 41 0.05 -9.02 10.72
CA SER A 41 0.80 -8.19 11.65
C SER A 41 0.09 -6.86 11.91
N VAL A 42 -0.33 -6.16 10.87
CA VAL A 42 -1.06 -4.89 10.98
C VAL A 42 -2.32 -5.09 11.83
N ALA A 43 -3.14 -6.10 11.54
CA ALA A 43 -4.35 -6.39 12.32
C ALA A 43 -4.09 -6.69 13.81
N ARG A 44 -2.90 -7.16 14.16
CA ARG A 44 -2.54 -7.52 15.53
C ARG A 44 -1.85 -6.39 16.29
N THR A 45 -1.04 -5.57 15.61
CA THR A 45 -0.13 -4.62 16.24
C THR A 45 -0.57 -3.16 16.16
N VAL A 46 -1.48 -2.84 15.25
CA VAL A 46 -2.03 -1.49 15.10
C VAL A 46 -3.46 -1.49 15.64
N PRO A 47 -3.75 -0.77 16.74
CA PRO A 47 -5.11 -0.63 17.25
C PRO A 47 -6.02 0.08 16.24
N ASP A 48 -7.30 -0.17 16.29
CA ASP A 48 -8.33 0.50 15.47
C ASP A 48 -7.98 0.58 13.98
N VAL A 49 -7.54 -0.53 13.43
CA VAL A 49 -7.20 -0.71 12.02
C VAL A 49 -8.19 -1.63 11.33
N GLU A 50 -8.56 -1.27 10.12
CA GLU A 50 -9.32 -2.11 9.20
C GLU A 50 -8.41 -2.55 8.05
N VAL A 51 -8.16 -3.87 7.92
CA VAL A 51 -7.40 -4.43 6.79
C VAL A 51 -8.37 -4.79 5.67
N LEU A 52 -8.25 -4.08 4.56
CA LEU A 52 -9.21 -4.08 3.48
C LEU A 52 -9.00 -5.21 2.46
N GLY A 53 -10.08 -5.48 1.72
CA GLY A 53 -10.11 -6.45 0.62
C GLY A 53 -10.27 -7.89 1.08
N ASP A 54 -10.70 -8.73 0.13
CA ASP A 54 -10.95 -10.15 0.36
C ASP A 54 -9.67 -10.87 0.85
N PRO A 55 -9.75 -11.72 1.88
CA PRO A 55 -8.58 -12.41 2.40
C PRO A 55 -7.98 -13.45 1.43
N VAL A 56 -8.75 -13.96 0.47
CA VAL A 56 -8.34 -15.01 -0.46
C VAL A 56 -8.27 -14.49 -1.90
N THR A 57 -9.37 -13.89 -2.39
CA THR A 57 -9.49 -13.43 -3.78
C THR A 57 -8.96 -12.02 -3.93
N ARG A 58 -7.66 -11.87 -4.07
CA ARG A 58 -6.96 -10.58 -4.12
C ARG A 58 -5.67 -10.62 -4.95
N LEU A 59 -5.15 -9.45 -5.29
CA LEU A 59 -3.82 -9.36 -5.89
C LEU A 59 -2.75 -9.76 -4.85
N PRO A 60 -1.76 -10.58 -5.25
CA PRO A 60 -0.78 -11.13 -4.31
C PRO A 60 0.22 -10.09 -3.77
N HIS A 61 0.36 -8.94 -4.43
CA HIS A 61 1.41 -7.96 -4.15
C HIS A 61 0.90 -6.63 -3.57
N ILE A 62 -0.39 -6.54 -3.25
CA ILE A 62 -1.01 -5.30 -2.73
C ILE A 62 -1.78 -5.62 -1.46
N VAL A 63 -1.65 -4.75 -0.46
CA VAL A 63 -2.53 -4.67 0.70
C VAL A 63 -2.90 -3.22 0.97
N THR A 64 -4.14 -3.01 1.37
CA THR A 64 -4.65 -1.72 1.82
C THR A 64 -5.21 -1.90 3.23
N PHE A 65 -4.96 -0.93 4.09
CA PHE A 65 -5.55 -0.85 5.42
C PHE A 65 -5.85 0.61 5.76
N SER A 66 -6.81 0.82 6.63
CA SER A 66 -7.21 2.14 7.12
C SER A 66 -7.07 2.19 8.64
N CYS A 67 -6.44 3.24 9.15
CA CYS A 67 -6.27 3.48 10.57
C CYS A 67 -7.27 4.54 11.03
N LEU A 68 -8.10 4.22 12.01
CA LEU A 68 -9.04 5.18 12.59
C LEU A 68 -8.27 6.27 13.35
N TYR A 69 -8.79 7.49 13.33
CA TYR A 69 -8.19 8.66 13.98
C TYR A 69 -6.78 9.01 13.47
N VAL A 70 -6.53 8.76 12.19
CA VAL A 70 -5.26 9.08 11.53
C VAL A 70 -5.54 9.88 10.28
N ASP A 71 -4.80 10.95 10.06
CA ASP A 71 -4.74 11.60 8.76
C ASP A 71 -3.83 10.79 7.82
N GLY A 72 -4.36 10.39 6.66
CA GLY A 72 -3.63 9.54 5.72
C GLY A 72 -2.41 10.19 5.12
N GLU A 73 -2.42 11.50 4.90
CA GLU A 73 -1.31 12.24 4.31
C GLU A 73 -0.19 12.47 5.34
N ALA A 74 -0.56 12.75 6.58
CA ALA A 74 0.37 12.81 7.69
C ALA A 74 1.07 11.46 7.90
N LEU A 75 0.31 10.36 7.88
CA LEU A 75 0.85 9.00 8.00
C LEU A 75 1.81 8.66 6.85
N LEU A 76 1.46 9.00 5.60
CA LEU A 76 2.36 8.82 4.45
C LEU A 76 3.66 9.59 4.62
N THR A 77 3.56 10.85 5.01
CA THR A 77 4.72 11.71 5.23
C THR A 77 5.63 11.18 6.34
N ALA A 78 5.03 10.69 7.44
CA ALA A 78 5.78 10.12 8.55
C ALA A 78 6.49 8.81 8.16
N LEU A 79 5.83 7.95 7.37
CA LEU A 79 6.43 6.72 6.85
C LEU A 79 7.55 7.00 5.83
N ASP A 80 7.37 7.99 4.96
CA ASP A 80 8.40 8.42 3.99
C ASP A 80 9.67 8.91 4.70
N ARG A 81 9.54 9.71 5.77
CA ARG A 81 10.66 10.13 6.62
C ARG A 81 11.41 8.95 7.27
N ARG A 82 10.75 7.82 7.48
CA ARG A 82 11.34 6.58 7.98
C ARG A 82 11.86 5.67 6.85
N GLY A 83 11.80 6.12 5.57
CA GLY A 83 12.31 5.43 4.39
C GLY A 83 11.33 4.45 3.74
N PHE A 84 10.03 4.54 4.05
CA PHE A 84 9.00 3.65 3.48
C PHE A 84 8.09 4.41 2.52
N ALA A 85 8.27 4.16 1.21
CA ALA A 85 7.40 4.69 0.17
C ALA A 85 6.12 3.86 0.07
N VAL A 86 5.01 4.44 0.52
CA VAL A 86 3.66 3.86 0.45
C VAL A 86 2.71 4.85 -0.23
N SER A 87 1.48 4.45 -0.52
CA SER A 87 0.48 5.33 -1.14
C SER A 87 -0.77 5.43 -0.27
N SER A 88 -1.45 6.57 -0.32
CA SER A 88 -2.85 6.66 0.09
C SER A 88 -3.76 6.45 -1.11
N GLY A 89 -4.98 5.96 -0.90
CA GLY A 89 -5.94 5.73 -1.99
C GLY A 89 -6.42 7.01 -2.69
N SER A 90 -6.16 8.18 -2.11
CA SER A 90 -6.66 9.50 -2.55
C SER A 90 -5.61 10.44 -3.11
N SER A 91 -4.37 9.98 -3.33
CA SER A 91 -3.26 10.84 -3.77
C SER A 91 -3.47 11.57 -5.11
N CYS A 92 -4.45 11.18 -5.91
CA CYS A 92 -4.81 11.90 -7.16
C CYS A 92 -5.86 13.01 -6.96
N THR A 93 -6.47 13.10 -5.79
CA THR A 93 -7.52 14.09 -5.45
C THR A 93 -7.11 15.00 -4.29
N SER A 94 -5.82 15.21 -4.10
CA SER A 94 -5.26 16.06 -3.04
C SER A 94 -5.74 17.53 -3.07
N SER A 95 -6.41 17.95 -4.14
CA SER A 95 -7.09 19.25 -4.21
C SER A 95 -8.56 19.23 -3.78
N THR A 96 -9.16 18.05 -3.65
CA THR A 96 -10.52 17.86 -3.15
C THR A 96 -10.47 16.91 -1.97
N LEU A 97 -10.97 17.33 -0.83
CA LEU A 97 -11.09 16.52 0.41
C LEU A 97 -12.10 15.35 0.28
N GLU A 98 -12.29 14.85 -0.94
CA GLU A 98 -13.25 13.78 -1.21
C GLU A 98 -12.63 12.41 -0.91
N PRO A 99 -13.31 11.56 -0.15
CA PRO A 99 -12.89 10.20 0.11
C PRO A 99 -12.76 9.39 -1.19
N SER A 100 -11.87 8.40 -1.19
CA SER A 100 -11.77 7.46 -2.32
C SER A 100 -13.11 6.80 -2.60
N HIS A 101 -13.65 7.02 -3.80
CA HIS A 101 -14.91 6.39 -4.24
C HIS A 101 -14.86 4.86 -4.19
N VAL A 102 -13.67 4.26 -4.32
CA VAL A 102 -13.47 2.82 -4.18
C VAL A 102 -13.69 2.38 -2.74
N LEU A 103 -13.10 3.08 -1.76
CA LEU A 103 -13.28 2.76 -0.34
C LEU A 103 -14.75 2.95 0.09
N VAL A 104 -15.38 4.03 -0.38
CA VAL A 104 -16.81 4.27 -0.14
C VAL A 104 -17.67 3.12 -0.69
N ALA A 105 -17.40 2.69 -1.93
CA ALA A 105 -18.11 1.58 -2.55
C ALA A 105 -17.89 0.23 -1.84
N MET A 106 -16.74 0.07 -1.18
CA MET A 106 -16.42 -1.11 -0.35
C MET A 106 -17.02 -1.03 1.05
N GLY A 107 -17.60 0.10 1.46
CA GLY A 107 -18.07 0.33 2.83
C GLY A 107 -16.92 0.39 3.86
N ALA A 108 -15.72 0.69 3.41
CA ALA A 108 -14.50 0.69 4.22
C ALA A 108 -14.24 2.07 4.85
N LEU A 109 -13.43 2.11 5.91
CA LEU A 109 -12.94 3.36 6.47
C LEU A 109 -12.17 4.15 5.41
N THR A 110 -12.51 5.41 5.24
CA THR A 110 -11.93 6.30 4.23
C THR A 110 -10.80 7.17 4.75
N SER A 111 -10.64 7.28 6.07
CA SER A 111 -9.56 8.02 6.75
C SER A 111 -8.36 7.12 7.04
N GLY A 112 -7.17 7.71 7.16
CA GLY A 112 -5.95 6.98 7.55
C GLY A 112 -5.58 5.83 6.62
N ASN A 113 -5.91 5.95 5.33
CA ASN A 113 -5.73 4.88 4.37
C ASN A 113 -4.28 4.78 3.90
N VAL A 114 -3.73 3.56 3.94
CA VAL A 114 -2.40 3.23 3.41
C VAL A 114 -2.50 2.02 2.50
N ARG A 115 -1.88 2.13 1.32
CA ARG A 115 -1.69 1.03 0.38
C ARG A 115 -0.21 0.69 0.25
N VAL A 116 0.14 -0.51 0.64
CA VAL A 116 1.47 -1.10 0.43
C VAL A 116 1.45 -1.90 -0.86
N SER A 117 2.44 -1.67 -1.73
CA SER A 117 2.60 -2.40 -2.99
C SER A 117 4.02 -2.97 -3.07
N LEU A 118 4.12 -4.28 -3.23
CA LEU A 118 5.40 -4.96 -3.38
C LEU A 118 5.77 -5.11 -4.86
N HIS A 119 7.06 -5.10 -5.13
CA HIS A 119 7.62 -5.37 -6.45
C HIS A 119 8.68 -6.48 -6.39
N HIS A 120 9.21 -6.88 -7.54
CA HIS A 120 10.15 -8.00 -7.65
C HIS A 120 11.41 -7.88 -6.76
N ALA A 121 11.86 -6.66 -6.45
CA ALA A 121 13.02 -6.42 -5.59
C ALA A 121 12.65 -6.21 -4.10
N SER A 122 11.35 -6.20 -3.74
CA SER A 122 10.94 -6.09 -2.33
C SER A 122 11.39 -7.31 -1.54
N THR A 123 12.00 -7.08 -0.39
CA THR A 123 12.63 -8.10 0.44
C THR A 123 11.84 -8.38 1.72
N GLU A 124 12.07 -9.53 2.31
CA GLU A 124 11.51 -9.89 3.63
C GLU A 124 12.02 -8.98 4.74
N SER A 125 13.29 -8.53 4.65
CA SER A 125 13.89 -7.59 5.61
C SER A 125 13.21 -6.22 5.57
N GLU A 126 12.87 -5.69 4.39
CA GLU A 126 12.12 -4.44 4.26
C GLU A 126 10.72 -4.55 4.85
N VAL A 127 10.02 -5.66 4.60
CA VAL A 127 8.72 -5.93 5.23
C VAL A 127 8.85 -6.01 6.74
N THR A 128 9.90 -6.66 7.27
CA THR A 128 10.14 -6.75 8.71
C THR A 128 10.39 -5.38 9.31
N ALA A 129 11.22 -4.56 8.67
CA ALA A 129 11.52 -3.20 9.13
C ALA A 129 10.26 -2.30 9.10
N PHE A 130 9.46 -2.39 8.03
CA PHE A 130 8.19 -1.68 7.92
C PHE A 130 7.24 -2.02 9.07
N LEU A 131 7.06 -3.32 9.35
CA LEU A 131 6.17 -3.80 10.40
C LEU A 131 6.63 -3.43 11.83
N ALA A 132 7.93 -3.27 12.03
CA ALA A 132 8.48 -2.82 13.30
C ALA A 132 8.20 -1.33 13.57
N VAL A 133 8.23 -0.51 12.53
CA VAL A 133 8.07 0.95 12.61
C VAL A 133 6.60 1.40 12.57
N LEU A 134 5.75 0.68 11.84
CA LEU A 134 4.37 1.11 11.58
C LEU A 134 3.54 1.43 12.84
N PRO A 135 3.52 0.60 13.91
CA PRO A 135 2.71 0.92 15.10
C PRO A 135 3.14 2.20 15.80
N GLU A 136 4.45 2.46 15.86
CA GLU A 136 5.02 3.67 16.46
C GLU A 136 4.60 4.91 15.66
N VAL A 137 4.74 4.87 14.33
CA VAL A 137 4.37 5.98 13.46
C VAL A 137 2.86 6.27 13.51
N VAL A 138 2.02 5.24 13.57
CA VAL A 138 0.57 5.42 13.74
C VAL A 138 0.26 6.09 15.08
N ALA A 139 0.93 5.70 16.16
CA ALA A 139 0.75 6.31 17.48
C ALA A 139 1.23 7.77 17.49
N GLU A 140 2.36 8.09 16.87
CA GLU A 140 2.86 9.46 16.71
C GLU A 140 1.84 10.36 16.00
N VAL A 141 1.31 9.93 14.86
CA VAL A 141 0.33 10.72 14.09
C VAL A 141 -0.99 10.88 14.84
N ARG A 142 -1.43 9.88 15.59
CA ARG A 142 -2.61 10.00 16.47
C ARG A 142 -2.39 11.01 17.59
N ALA A 143 -1.22 11.01 18.20
CA ALA A 143 -0.87 11.96 19.25
C ALA A 143 -0.88 13.41 18.76
N GLU A 144 -0.40 13.66 17.53
CA GLU A 144 -0.45 14.99 16.91
C GLU A 144 -1.88 15.50 16.71
N LEU A 145 -2.85 14.60 16.50
CA LEU A 145 -4.28 14.92 16.37
C LEU A 145 -5.02 14.95 17.72
N GLY A 146 -4.34 14.74 18.84
CA GLY A 146 -4.95 14.70 20.17
C GLY A 146 -5.76 13.44 20.46
N ALA A 147 -5.59 12.38 19.69
CA ALA A 147 -6.29 11.10 19.83
C ALA A 147 -5.45 10.08 20.64
N THR A 148 -5.03 10.45 21.84
CA THR A 148 -4.08 9.66 22.66
C THR A 148 -4.73 8.73 23.70
N ASP A 149 -6.02 8.87 23.98
CA ASP A 149 -6.73 8.13 25.05
C ASP A 149 -7.99 7.42 24.50
N LEU A 150 -7.83 6.62 23.46
CA LEU A 150 -8.92 5.85 22.87
C LEU A 150 -8.77 4.36 23.14
#